data_79218cf207b64cdff5e5d77ed16b70d5
#
_entry.id   79218cf207b64cdff5e5d77ed16b70d5
#
_cell.length_a   1.000
_cell.length_b   1.000
_cell.length_c   1.000
_cell.angle_alpha   90.00
_cell.angle_beta   90.00
_cell.angle_gamma   90.00
#
_symmetry.space_group_name_H-M   'P 1'
#
loop_
_entity.id
_entity.type
_entity.pdbx_description
1 polymer ?
#
loop_
_entity_poly.entity_id
_entity_poly.type
_entity_poly.pdbx_seq_one_letter_code
_entity_poly.pdbx_strand_id
1 'polypeptide(L)'
;MITRSADYVEYCRENAAHSKTLHDLALRGAGKEAITAAIHQRIVEDVHLGPGDDLVDIGCGEGRLLHMAAKLGVNSAVGFLATEEEVALVKATGVDVRQAFSDQLPLPDACASVVVCNNVLLIVPREKIPPTLREIHRIAKPGARILIGEIPFLPGPPLEPQFDTAGETLAYLYGRHGLRTCLGMARRMLYWKLTGRPMVIRDGTQVSFYATAEEFLALAAEAGLTSVRHWQHDHPSTRNNYLFAKRRA
;
A
#
# COMPACT_ATOMS: atom_id res chain seq x y z
N MET A 1 -3.93 1.36 -17.27
CA MET A 1 -2.81 0.58 -16.75
C MET A 1 -1.67 1.56 -16.57
N ILE A 2 -1.26 1.86 -15.35
CA ILE A 2 -0.05 2.63 -15.08
C ILE A 2 1.12 1.71 -15.44
N THR A 3 1.70 1.90 -16.60
CA THR A 3 2.79 1.04 -17.12
C THR A 3 4.13 1.73 -17.06
N ARG A 4 4.18 3.00 -16.64
CA ARG A 4 5.42 3.80 -16.58
C ARG A 4 5.59 4.37 -15.17
N SER A 5 6.84 4.41 -14.68
CA SER A 5 7.12 5.01 -13.37
C SER A 5 6.72 6.49 -13.28
N ALA A 6 6.75 7.22 -14.40
CA ALA A 6 6.28 8.60 -14.48
C ALA A 6 4.77 8.73 -14.18
N ASP A 7 3.94 7.83 -14.69
CA ASP A 7 2.49 7.84 -14.47
C ASP A 7 2.16 7.56 -12.99
N TYR A 8 2.93 6.70 -12.33
CA TYR A 8 2.79 6.42 -10.91
C TYR A 8 3.13 7.63 -10.04
N VAL A 9 4.25 8.29 -10.33
CA VAL A 9 4.70 9.50 -9.60
C VAL A 9 3.69 10.63 -9.78
N GLU A 10 3.19 10.83 -11.00
CA GLU A 10 2.17 11.83 -11.28
C GLU A 10 0.87 11.54 -10.54
N TYR A 11 0.45 10.27 -10.48
CA TYR A 11 -0.69 9.85 -9.67
C TYR A 11 -0.52 10.22 -8.20
N CYS A 12 0.63 9.94 -7.58
CA CYS A 12 0.91 10.31 -6.19
C CYS A 12 0.91 11.83 -5.99
N ARG A 13 1.49 12.59 -6.93
CA ARG A 13 1.51 14.06 -6.90
C ARG A 13 0.09 14.64 -7.02
N GLU A 14 -0.72 14.15 -7.96
CA GLU A 14 -2.11 14.55 -8.10
C GLU A 14 -2.92 14.21 -6.84
N ASN A 15 -2.68 13.04 -6.25
CA ASN A 15 -3.32 12.65 -5.01
C ASN A 15 -2.99 13.63 -3.87
N ALA A 16 -1.73 13.97 -3.68
CA ALA A 16 -1.29 14.95 -2.69
C ALA A 16 -1.94 16.32 -2.93
N ALA A 17 -1.94 16.80 -4.17
CA ALA A 17 -2.51 18.11 -4.54
C ALA A 17 -4.03 18.19 -4.31
N HIS A 18 -4.75 17.08 -4.43
CA HIS A 18 -6.21 17.02 -4.22
C HIS A 18 -6.60 16.63 -2.79
N SER A 19 -5.66 16.24 -1.94
CA SER A 19 -5.92 15.86 -0.56
C SER A 19 -6.31 17.08 0.26
N LYS A 20 -7.50 17.04 0.87
CA LYS A 20 -8.00 18.08 1.77
C LYS A 20 -7.58 17.83 3.21
N THR A 21 -7.29 16.59 3.54
CA THR A 21 -6.83 16.13 4.85
C THR A 21 -5.68 15.17 4.68
N LEU A 22 -4.86 14.99 5.71
CA LEU A 22 -3.81 13.97 5.69
C LEU A 22 -4.36 12.57 5.44
N HIS A 23 -5.57 12.29 5.94
CA HIS A 23 -6.24 11.01 5.74
C HIS A 23 -6.51 10.69 4.26
N ASP A 24 -6.72 11.71 3.43
CA ASP A 24 -6.91 11.52 1.99
C ASP A 24 -5.67 10.93 1.31
N LEU A 25 -4.46 11.12 1.87
CA LEU A 25 -3.23 10.51 1.38
C LEU A 25 -3.24 8.97 1.52
N ALA A 26 -3.95 8.45 2.51
CA ALA A 26 -4.04 7.01 2.75
C ALA A 26 -4.93 6.26 1.73
N LEU A 27 -5.42 6.93 0.69
CA LEU A 27 -6.29 6.39 -0.37
C LEU A 27 -7.60 5.76 0.14
N ARG A 28 -7.99 6.00 1.39
CA ARG A 28 -9.21 5.42 1.97
C ARG A 28 -10.38 6.40 2.01
N GLY A 29 -10.13 7.67 1.70
CA GLY A 29 -11.15 8.71 1.63
C GLY A 29 -11.72 9.15 2.98
N ALA A 30 -12.44 10.26 2.96
CA ALA A 30 -13.13 10.79 4.13
C ALA A 30 -14.19 9.80 4.67
N GLY A 31 -14.32 9.72 5.99
CA GLY A 31 -15.29 8.86 6.67
C GLY A 31 -14.81 7.41 6.89
N LYS A 32 -13.59 7.08 6.49
CA LYS A 32 -13.00 5.74 6.70
C LYS A 32 -11.90 5.72 7.77
N GLU A 33 -11.77 6.78 8.57
CA GLU A 33 -10.74 6.93 9.61
C GLU A 33 -10.76 5.78 10.62
N ALA A 34 -11.95 5.34 11.02
CA ALA A 34 -12.10 4.23 11.97
C ALA A 34 -11.61 2.91 11.39
N ILE A 35 -11.91 2.64 10.12
CA ILE A 35 -11.45 1.44 9.41
C ILE A 35 -9.93 1.49 9.26
N THR A 36 -9.38 2.62 8.85
CA THR A 36 -7.94 2.82 8.73
C THR A 36 -7.24 2.64 10.06
N ALA A 37 -7.80 3.18 11.15
CA ALA A 37 -7.28 3.00 12.50
C ALA A 37 -7.27 1.52 12.92
N ALA A 38 -8.36 0.80 12.68
CA ALA A 38 -8.47 -0.62 12.99
C ALA A 38 -7.44 -1.48 12.22
N ILE A 39 -7.19 -1.15 10.94
CA ILE A 39 -6.18 -1.84 10.13
C ILE A 39 -4.78 -1.59 10.70
N HIS A 40 -4.42 -0.35 11.04
CA HIS A 40 -3.11 -0.06 11.61
C HIS A 40 -2.93 -0.70 12.98
N GLN A 41 -3.99 -0.75 13.80
CA GLN A 41 -3.96 -1.49 15.07
C GLN A 41 -3.67 -2.98 14.83
N ARG A 42 -4.33 -3.60 13.85
CA ARG A 42 -4.09 -4.98 13.47
C ARG A 42 -2.65 -5.19 12.95
N ILE A 43 -2.11 -4.25 12.17
CA ILE A 43 -0.72 -4.31 11.70
C ILE A 43 0.23 -4.35 12.90
N VAL A 44 0.05 -3.47 13.89
CA VAL A 44 0.86 -3.45 15.12
C VAL A 44 0.83 -4.80 15.83
N GLU A 45 -0.36 -5.41 15.94
CA GLU A 45 -0.55 -6.72 16.56
C GLU A 45 0.11 -7.85 15.75
N ASP A 46 -0.10 -7.88 14.43
CA ASP A 46 0.40 -8.93 13.54
C ASP A 46 1.94 -8.95 13.48
N VAL A 47 2.58 -7.78 13.50
CA VAL A 47 4.04 -7.69 13.53
C VAL A 47 4.61 -7.63 14.96
N HIS A 48 3.78 -7.68 16.01
CA HIS A 48 4.18 -7.52 17.40
C HIS A 48 5.10 -6.31 17.61
N LEU A 49 4.70 -5.15 17.08
CA LEU A 49 5.50 -3.93 17.13
C LEU A 49 5.61 -3.44 18.59
N GLY A 50 6.84 -3.18 19.05
CA GLY A 50 7.07 -2.74 20.41
C GLY A 50 8.45 -2.12 20.67
N PRO A 51 8.79 -1.89 21.95
CA PRO A 51 10.07 -1.30 22.31
C PRO A 51 11.27 -2.08 21.76
N GLY A 52 12.28 -1.33 21.30
CA GLY A 52 13.49 -1.92 20.71
C GLY A 52 13.37 -2.27 19.22
N ASP A 53 12.21 -2.12 18.62
CA ASP A 53 12.07 -2.30 17.18
C ASP A 53 12.57 -1.10 16.37
N ASP A 54 13.11 -1.41 15.18
CA ASP A 54 13.41 -0.43 14.14
C ASP A 54 12.39 -0.64 13.02
N LEU A 55 11.42 0.28 12.92
CA LEU A 55 10.31 0.23 11.96
C LEU A 55 10.66 0.97 10.67
N VAL A 56 10.43 0.32 9.54
CA VAL A 56 10.36 0.95 8.22
C VAL A 56 8.96 0.76 7.65
N ASP A 57 8.27 1.87 7.33
CA ASP A 57 6.93 1.90 6.76
C ASP A 57 6.96 2.42 5.31
N ILE A 58 6.88 1.51 4.35
CA ILE A 58 6.93 1.82 2.91
C ILE A 58 5.54 2.21 2.45
N GLY A 59 5.39 3.44 1.95
CA GLY A 59 4.10 4.02 1.60
C GLY A 59 3.27 4.36 2.84
N CYS A 60 3.87 5.05 3.79
CA CYS A 60 3.31 5.31 5.12
C CYS A 60 2.03 6.18 5.14
N GLY A 61 1.56 6.65 3.99
CA GLY A 61 0.35 7.46 3.86
C GLY A 61 0.38 8.68 4.79
N GLU A 62 -0.61 8.80 5.66
CA GLU A 62 -0.71 9.91 6.65
C GLU A 62 0.27 9.79 7.83
N GLY A 63 1.14 8.77 7.87
CA GLY A 63 2.09 8.55 8.98
C GLY A 63 1.48 7.95 10.24
N ARG A 64 0.26 7.41 10.18
CA ARG A 64 -0.44 6.88 11.36
C ARG A 64 0.34 5.78 12.07
N LEU A 65 0.92 4.84 11.34
CA LEU A 65 1.72 3.76 11.94
C LEU A 65 2.97 4.31 12.63
N LEU A 66 3.60 5.35 12.08
CA LEU A 66 4.76 6.02 12.69
C LEU A 66 4.38 6.69 14.02
N HIS A 67 3.22 7.34 14.09
CA HIS A 67 2.70 7.91 15.34
C HIS A 67 2.40 6.82 16.38
N MET A 68 1.86 5.67 15.96
CA MET A 68 1.62 4.54 16.86
C MET A 68 2.94 3.96 17.36
N ALA A 69 3.93 3.79 16.48
CA ALA A 69 5.27 3.33 16.82
C ALA A 69 5.94 4.22 17.87
N ALA A 70 5.86 5.55 17.69
CA ALA A 70 6.38 6.50 18.67
C ALA A 70 5.73 6.33 20.05
N LYS A 71 4.40 6.10 20.11
CA LYS A 71 3.69 5.86 21.38
C LYS A 71 4.07 4.52 22.03
N LEU A 72 4.44 3.52 21.23
CA LEU A 72 4.88 2.22 21.70
C LEU A 72 6.35 2.22 22.16
N GLY A 73 7.08 3.32 21.94
CA GLY A 73 8.48 3.44 22.36
C GLY A 73 9.44 2.59 21.53
N VAL A 74 9.19 2.44 20.23
CA VAL A 74 10.14 1.78 19.32
C VAL A 74 11.48 2.52 19.31
N ASN A 75 12.56 1.81 18.96
CA ASN A 75 13.90 2.41 18.91
C ASN A 75 14.00 3.45 17.77
N SER A 76 13.47 3.11 16.62
CA SER A 76 13.38 4.04 15.47
C SER A 76 12.17 3.74 14.61
N ALA A 77 11.64 4.77 13.93
CA ALA A 77 10.57 4.62 12.95
C ALA A 77 10.78 5.62 11.82
N VAL A 78 10.80 5.14 10.58
CA VAL A 78 10.90 5.97 9.38
C VAL A 78 9.89 5.53 8.33
N GLY A 79 9.21 6.49 7.71
CA GLY A 79 8.27 6.27 6.62
C GLY A 79 8.83 6.72 5.27
N PHE A 80 8.34 6.10 4.20
CA PHE A 80 8.70 6.49 2.84
C PHE A 80 7.46 6.77 2.01
N LEU A 81 7.51 7.83 1.22
CA LEU A 81 6.50 8.27 0.26
C LEU A 81 7.15 8.56 -1.09
N ALA A 82 6.37 8.49 -2.16
CA ALA A 82 6.90 8.57 -3.51
C ALA A 82 7.24 9.99 -3.96
N THR A 83 6.61 11.03 -3.36
CA THR A 83 6.74 12.41 -3.80
C THR A 83 7.12 13.34 -2.65
N GLU A 84 7.81 14.44 -2.97
CA GLU A 84 8.18 15.44 -1.98
C GLU A 84 6.96 16.17 -1.42
N GLU A 85 5.91 16.32 -2.22
CA GLU A 85 4.66 16.96 -1.84
C GLU A 85 3.96 16.15 -0.72
N GLU A 86 3.89 14.81 -0.88
CA GLU A 86 3.37 13.94 0.18
C GLU A 86 4.22 14.01 1.44
N VAL A 87 5.55 13.95 1.28
CA VAL A 87 6.50 14.04 2.39
C VAL A 87 6.33 15.33 3.17
N ALA A 88 6.21 16.47 2.49
CA ALA A 88 6.06 17.77 3.15
C ALA A 88 4.81 17.82 4.03
N LEU A 89 3.69 17.28 3.55
CA LEU A 89 2.43 17.23 4.30
C LEU A 89 2.55 16.36 5.56
N VAL A 90 3.15 15.18 5.44
CA VAL A 90 3.23 14.21 6.56
C VAL A 90 4.31 14.61 7.56
N LYS A 91 5.44 15.12 7.10
CA LYS A 91 6.54 15.59 7.94
C LYS A 91 6.11 16.71 8.91
N ALA A 92 5.16 17.53 8.49
CA ALA A 92 4.58 18.57 9.34
C ALA A 92 3.90 18.02 10.61
N THR A 93 3.58 16.73 10.66
CA THR A 93 3.01 16.06 11.84
C THR A 93 4.06 15.63 12.88
N GLY A 94 5.36 15.81 12.60
CA GLY A 94 6.45 15.51 13.52
C GLY A 94 7.02 14.09 13.42
N VAL A 95 6.67 13.31 12.41
CA VAL A 95 7.24 11.98 12.16
C VAL A 95 8.43 12.05 11.17
N ASP A 96 9.36 11.10 11.25
CA ASP A 96 10.43 10.96 10.25
C ASP A 96 9.85 10.29 8.99
N VAL A 97 9.71 11.09 7.95
CA VAL A 97 9.27 10.64 6.63
C VAL A 97 10.19 11.19 5.55
N ARG A 98 10.51 10.36 4.56
CA ARG A 98 11.46 10.68 3.49
C ARG A 98 10.90 10.29 2.13
N GLN A 99 11.36 11.00 1.11
CA GLN A 99 11.02 10.66 -0.27
C GLN A 99 11.90 9.49 -0.74
N ALA A 100 11.27 8.39 -1.19
CA ALA A 100 11.93 7.31 -1.89
C ALA A 100 10.90 6.41 -2.60
N PHE A 101 11.37 5.70 -3.62
CA PHE A 101 10.61 4.62 -4.24
C PHE A 101 10.87 3.30 -3.51
N SER A 102 9.87 2.43 -3.52
CA SER A 102 9.91 1.16 -2.79
C SER A 102 11.01 0.20 -3.26
N ASP A 103 11.51 0.37 -4.48
CA ASP A 103 12.58 -0.42 -5.07
C ASP A 103 13.99 0.17 -4.85
N GLN A 104 14.09 1.32 -4.16
CA GLN A 104 15.37 1.97 -3.86
C GLN A 104 15.23 2.86 -2.62
N LEU A 105 15.47 2.30 -1.44
CA LEU A 105 15.38 3.01 -0.17
C LEU A 105 16.76 3.49 0.29
N PRO A 106 16.90 4.76 0.72
CA PRO A 106 18.16 5.32 1.19
C PRO A 106 18.47 4.85 2.63
N LEU A 107 18.53 3.54 2.82
CA LEU A 107 18.78 2.89 4.09
C LEU A 107 19.93 1.88 3.96
N PRO A 108 20.71 1.64 5.02
CA PRO A 108 21.72 0.59 5.04
C PRO A 108 21.08 -0.80 5.01
N ASP A 109 21.88 -1.80 4.65
CA ASP A 109 21.48 -3.21 4.73
C ASP A 109 21.18 -3.60 6.17
N ALA A 110 20.23 -4.51 6.37
CA ALA A 110 19.92 -5.10 7.66
C ALA A 110 19.71 -4.06 8.79
N CYS A 111 18.97 -2.99 8.52
CA CYS A 111 18.71 -1.91 9.49
C CYS A 111 17.34 -2.04 10.18
N ALA A 112 16.35 -2.72 9.58
CA ALA A 112 14.98 -2.78 10.09
C ALA A 112 14.68 -4.13 10.77
N SER A 113 14.12 -4.11 11.97
CA SER A 113 13.55 -5.31 12.63
C SER A 113 12.10 -5.55 12.23
N VAL A 114 11.41 -4.49 11.80
CA VAL A 114 10.03 -4.53 11.28
C VAL A 114 9.95 -3.73 9.99
N VAL A 115 9.42 -4.35 8.93
CA VAL A 115 9.12 -3.67 7.67
C VAL A 115 7.64 -3.84 7.37
N VAL A 116 6.97 -2.73 7.08
CA VAL A 116 5.57 -2.72 6.65
C VAL A 116 5.47 -2.12 5.26
N CYS A 117 4.72 -2.78 4.38
CA CYS A 117 4.37 -2.30 3.04
C CYS A 117 2.90 -2.66 2.80
N ASN A 118 1.99 -1.79 3.26
CA ASN A 118 0.56 -2.07 3.25
C ASN A 118 -0.20 -1.16 2.30
N ASN A 119 -1.00 -1.74 1.41
CA ASN A 119 -1.79 -1.03 0.39
C ASN A 119 -0.94 -0.18 -0.58
N VAL A 120 0.28 -0.64 -0.90
CA VAL A 120 1.26 0.06 -1.74
C VAL A 120 1.47 -0.67 -3.06
N LEU A 121 1.77 -1.98 -3.01
CA LEU A 121 2.20 -2.70 -4.20
C LEU A 121 1.14 -2.72 -5.31
N LEU A 122 -0.13 -2.55 -4.98
CA LEU A 122 -1.21 -2.51 -5.97
C LEU A 122 -1.06 -1.35 -6.98
N ILE A 123 -0.40 -0.26 -6.60
CA ILE A 123 -0.15 0.90 -7.48
C ILE A 123 1.27 0.91 -8.06
N VAL A 124 2.16 0.06 -7.56
CA VAL A 124 3.53 -0.08 -8.07
C VAL A 124 3.50 -0.82 -9.42
N PRO A 125 4.21 -0.35 -10.46
CA PRO A 125 4.32 -1.05 -11.73
C PRO A 125 4.81 -2.48 -11.56
N ARG A 126 4.23 -3.42 -12.32
CA ARG A 126 4.49 -4.86 -12.14
C ARG A 126 5.98 -5.21 -12.23
N GLU A 127 6.71 -4.56 -13.12
CA GLU A 127 8.15 -4.73 -13.31
C GLU A 127 8.99 -4.26 -12.11
N LYS A 128 8.40 -3.40 -11.26
CA LYS A 128 9.03 -2.89 -10.04
C LYS A 128 8.78 -3.78 -8.81
N ILE A 129 7.90 -4.77 -8.91
CA ILE A 129 7.59 -5.65 -7.77
C ILE A 129 8.80 -6.50 -7.35
N PRO A 130 9.50 -7.23 -8.25
CA PRO A 130 10.67 -8.00 -7.85
C PRO A 130 11.80 -7.15 -7.25
N PRO A 131 12.20 -5.99 -7.81
CA PRO A 131 13.19 -5.13 -7.15
C PRO A 131 12.69 -4.59 -5.80
N THR A 132 11.40 -4.24 -5.64
CA THR A 132 10.84 -3.83 -4.34
C THR A 132 10.97 -4.94 -3.29
N LEU A 133 10.64 -6.18 -3.62
CA LEU A 133 10.79 -7.31 -2.70
C LEU A 133 12.24 -7.56 -2.31
N ARG A 134 13.18 -7.44 -3.25
CA ARG A 134 14.62 -7.53 -2.95
C ARG A 134 15.08 -6.39 -2.05
N GLU A 135 14.58 -5.19 -2.24
CA GLU A 135 14.89 -4.03 -1.41
C GLU A 135 14.36 -4.20 0.01
N ILE A 136 13.13 -4.68 0.17
CA ILE A 136 12.57 -5.06 1.47
C ILE A 136 13.46 -6.09 2.16
N HIS A 137 13.89 -7.14 1.42
CA HIS A 137 14.80 -8.14 1.96
C HIS A 137 16.16 -7.54 2.35
N ARG A 138 16.72 -6.63 1.54
CA ARG A 138 18.02 -5.99 1.81
C ARG A 138 18.03 -5.24 3.13
N ILE A 139 17.01 -4.38 3.35
CA ILE A 139 16.93 -3.54 4.55
C ILE A 139 16.53 -4.30 5.82
N ALA A 140 15.86 -5.45 5.68
CA ALA A 140 15.42 -6.27 6.79
C ALA A 140 16.60 -6.94 7.50
N LYS A 141 16.63 -6.91 8.84
CA LYS A 141 17.56 -7.67 9.70
C LYS A 141 17.29 -9.17 9.59
N PRO A 142 18.27 -10.04 9.83
CA PRO A 142 18.01 -11.45 10.05
C PRO A 142 16.97 -11.65 11.17
N GLY A 143 15.88 -12.38 10.89
CA GLY A 143 14.76 -12.56 11.80
C GLY A 143 13.76 -11.41 11.84
N ALA A 144 13.88 -10.39 10.97
CA ALA A 144 12.90 -9.32 10.84
C ALA A 144 11.50 -9.83 10.49
N ARG A 145 10.50 -9.15 10.99
CA ARG A 145 9.08 -9.36 10.68
C ARG A 145 8.67 -8.40 9.57
N ILE A 146 8.15 -8.94 8.48
CA ILE A 146 7.87 -8.18 7.27
C ILE A 146 6.40 -8.39 6.90
N LEU A 147 5.60 -7.34 7.01
CA LEU A 147 4.19 -7.37 6.59
C LEU A 147 4.04 -6.71 5.23
N ILE A 148 3.51 -7.48 4.26
CA ILE A 148 3.11 -6.95 2.96
C ILE A 148 1.62 -7.21 2.82
N GLY A 149 0.84 -6.13 2.79
CA GLY A 149 -0.61 -6.22 2.89
C GLY A 149 -1.37 -5.59 1.74
N GLU A 150 -2.64 -5.96 1.65
CA GLU A 150 -3.60 -5.41 0.69
C GLU A 150 -3.28 -5.72 -0.78
N ILE A 151 -2.68 -6.89 -1.05
CA ILE A 151 -2.41 -7.33 -2.43
C ILE A 151 -3.68 -7.88 -3.06
N PRO A 152 -4.22 -7.27 -4.12
CA PRO A 152 -5.35 -7.83 -4.85
C PRO A 152 -4.96 -9.17 -5.50
N PHE A 153 -5.81 -10.20 -5.39
CA PHE A 153 -5.51 -11.50 -6.02
C PHE A 153 -6.32 -11.76 -7.29
N LEU A 154 -7.32 -10.96 -7.54
CA LEU A 154 -8.06 -10.94 -8.79
C LEU A 154 -8.11 -9.49 -9.29
N PRO A 155 -8.21 -9.28 -10.60
CA PRO A 155 -8.73 -8.03 -11.11
C PRO A 155 -10.18 -7.93 -10.58
N GLY A 156 -10.30 -7.37 -9.38
CA GLY A 156 -11.57 -7.28 -8.66
C GLY A 156 -12.58 -6.39 -9.37
N PRO A 157 -13.80 -6.29 -8.82
CA PRO A 157 -14.73 -5.28 -9.27
C PRO A 157 -14.02 -3.94 -9.30
N PRO A 158 -14.26 -3.08 -10.30
CA PRO A 158 -13.63 -1.78 -10.42
C PRO A 158 -14.17 -0.82 -9.34
N LEU A 159 -13.96 -1.18 -8.08
CA LEU A 159 -14.23 -0.37 -6.91
C LEU A 159 -12.94 0.31 -6.50
N GLU A 160 -13.05 1.56 -6.09
CA GLU A 160 -11.94 2.19 -5.40
C GLU A 160 -11.64 1.40 -4.11
N PRO A 161 -10.37 1.13 -3.78
CA PRO A 161 -10.00 0.23 -2.68
C PRO A 161 -10.60 0.58 -1.31
N GLN A 162 -10.94 1.86 -1.12
CA GLN A 162 -11.47 2.40 0.12
C GLN A 162 -12.99 2.25 0.27
N PHE A 163 -13.72 1.81 -0.76
CA PHE A 163 -15.18 1.76 -0.75
C PHE A 163 -15.71 0.33 -0.90
N ASP A 164 -16.80 0.10 -0.21
CA ASP A 164 -17.44 -1.22 -0.14
C ASP A 164 -18.48 -1.40 -1.25
N THR A 165 -19.01 -0.29 -1.77
CA THR A 165 -20.08 -0.30 -2.75
C THR A 165 -19.75 0.48 -4.03
N ALA A 166 -20.39 0.08 -5.12
CA ALA A 166 -20.31 0.80 -6.38
C ALA A 166 -20.84 2.24 -6.24
N GLY A 167 -21.88 2.44 -5.42
CA GLY A 167 -22.47 3.74 -5.17
C GLY A 167 -21.50 4.70 -4.49
N GLU A 168 -20.80 4.27 -3.45
CA GLU A 168 -19.77 5.05 -2.76
C GLU A 168 -18.62 5.42 -3.70
N THR A 169 -18.13 4.44 -4.47
CA THR A 169 -17.08 4.70 -5.47
C THR A 169 -17.52 5.75 -6.49
N LEU A 170 -18.72 5.63 -7.04
CA LEU A 170 -19.24 6.58 -8.03
C LEU A 170 -19.46 7.98 -7.45
N ALA A 171 -19.97 8.08 -6.22
CA ALA A 171 -20.16 9.34 -5.54
C ALA A 171 -18.82 10.05 -5.27
N TYR A 172 -17.83 9.31 -4.80
CA TYR A 172 -16.48 9.81 -4.60
C TYR A 172 -15.84 10.31 -5.90
N LEU A 173 -15.89 9.49 -6.95
CA LEU A 173 -15.32 9.85 -8.26
C LEU A 173 -16.01 11.06 -8.88
N TYR A 174 -17.33 11.15 -8.72
CA TYR A 174 -18.06 12.32 -9.18
C TYR A 174 -17.62 13.59 -8.46
N GLY A 175 -17.53 13.55 -7.14
CA GLY A 175 -17.13 14.69 -6.32
C GLY A 175 -15.68 15.14 -6.55
N ARG A 176 -14.78 14.19 -6.86
CA ARG A 176 -13.35 14.47 -7.00
C ARG A 176 -12.90 14.70 -8.46
N HIS A 177 -13.41 13.94 -9.40
CA HIS A 177 -12.95 13.89 -10.78
C HIS A 177 -14.03 14.23 -11.81
N GLY A 178 -15.26 14.51 -11.36
CA GLY A 178 -16.37 14.92 -12.20
C GLY A 178 -17.06 13.78 -12.98
N LEU A 179 -18.09 14.18 -13.75
CA LEU A 179 -19.03 13.27 -14.40
C LEU A 179 -18.36 12.31 -15.39
N ARG A 180 -17.36 12.75 -16.15
CA ARG A 180 -16.69 11.93 -17.16
C ARG A 180 -16.01 10.70 -16.54
N THR A 181 -15.30 10.89 -15.46
CA THR A 181 -14.64 9.79 -14.71
C THR A 181 -15.66 8.86 -14.08
N CYS A 182 -16.71 9.41 -13.49
CA CYS A 182 -17.82 8.65 -12.94
C CYS A 182 -18.49 7.74 -13.99
N LEU A 183 -18.80 8.26 -15.17
CA LEU A 183 -19.38 7.48 -16.28
C LEU A 183 -18.41 6.39 -16.78
N GLY A 184 -17.12 6.69 -16.86
CA GLY A 184 -16.09 5.72 -17.18
C GLY A 184 -16.06 4.55 -16.19
N MET A 185 -16.13 4.83 -14.90
CA MET A 185 -16.18 3.82 -13.86
C MET A 185 -17.49 3.01 -13.89
N ALA A 186 -18.63 3.67 -14.05
CA ALA A 186 -19.92 2.99 -14.17
C ALA A 186 -19.94 2.00 -15.33
N ARG A 187 -19.36 2.37 -16.48
CA ARG A 187 -19.19 1.47 -17.62
C ARG A 187 -18.32 0.27 -17.30
N ARG A 188 -17.23 0.46 -16.56
CA ARG A 188 -16.33 -0.62 -16.12
C ARG A 188 -17.03 -1.57 -15.16
N MET A 189 -17.78 -1.05 -14.19
CA MET A 189 -18.56 -1.85 -13.26
C MET A 189 -19.62 -2.69 -13.97
N LEU A 190 -20.32 -2.09 -14.93
CA LEU A 190 -21.31 -2.79 -15.73
C LEU A 190 -20.67 -3.92 -16.56
N TYR A 191 -19.57 -3.63 -17.25
CA TYR A 191 -18.83 -4.64 -18.01
C TYR A 191 -18.37 -5.80 -17.12
N TRP A 192 -17.80 -5.51 -15.95
CA TRP A 192 -17.40 -6.54 -14.99
C TRP A 192 -18.61 -7.38 -14.51
N LYS A 193 -19.72 -6.72 -14.20
CA LYS A 193 -20.96 -7.40 -13.77
C LYS A 193 -21.50 -8.36 -14.84
N LEU A 194 -21.37 -8.00 -16.10
CA LEU A 194 -21.88 -8.81 -17.22
C LEU A 194 -20.93 -9.94 -17.63
N THR A 195 -19.63 -9.74 -17.52
CA THR A 195 -18.62 -10.66 -18.07
C THR A 195 -17.81 -11.41 -17.03
N GLY A 196 -17.83 -10.98 -15.76
CA GLY A 196 -16.94 -11.46 -14.70
C GLY A 196 -15.45 -11.13 -14.95
N ARG A 197 -15.17 -10.27 -15.96
CA ARG A 197 -13.81 -9.92 -16.36
C ARG A 197 -13.59 -8.42 -16.24
N PRO A 198 -12.38 -7.96 -15.87
CA PRO A 198 -12.06 -6.55 -15.84
C PRO A 198 -12.04 -5.98 -17.27
N MET A 199 -12.62 -4.79 -17.46
CA MET A 199 -12.43 -4.04 -18.69
C MET A 199 -11.00 -3.48 -18.66
N VAL A 200 -10.16 -3.94 -19.57
CA VAL A 200 -8.82 -3.39 -19.76
C VAL A 200 -8.98 -2.01 -20.42
N ILE A 201 -8.69 -0.97 -19.66
CA ILE A 201 -8.58 0.39 -20.18
C ILE A 201 -7.10 0.71 -20.29
N ARG A 202 -6.66 1.15 -21.47
CA ARG A 202 -5.26 1.49 -21.73
C ARG A 202 -4.75 2.67 -20.89
N ASP A 203 -5.66 3.51 -20.41
CA ASP A 203 -5.35 4.73 -19.67
C ASP A 203 -6.07 4.71 -18.31
N GLY A 204 -5.30 4.79 -17.21
CA GLY A 204 -5.80 5.18 -15.91
C GLY A 204 -6.42 4.09 -15.03
N THR A 205 -5.98 2.85 -15.08
CA THR A 205 -6.28 1.90 -14.00
C THR A 205 -5.29 2.12 -12.86
N GLN A 206 -5.81 2.49 -11.70
CA GLN A 206 -5.03 2.72 -10.48
C GLN A 206 -4.38 1.46 -9.90
N VAL A 207 -4.85 0.27 -10.30
CA VAL A 207 -4.28 -1.02 -9.89
C VAL A 207 -3.38 -1.53 -11.01
N SER A 208 -2.07 -1.44 -10.80
CA SER A 208 -1.06 -1.93 -11.73
C SER A 208 -0.55 -3.33 -11.39
N PHE A 209 -0.70 -3.75 -10.15
CA PHE A 209 -0.29 -5.07 -9.69
C PHE A 209 -1.40 -5.81 -8.96
N TYR A 210 -1.60 -7.06 -9.34
CA TYR A 210 -2.39 -8.07 -8.63
C TYR A 210 -1.74 -9.43 -8.85
N ALA A 211 -1.89 -10.35 -7.90
CA ALA A 211 -1.35 -11.70 -7.97
C ALA A 211 -2.19 -12.66 -7.14
N THR A 212 -2.29 -13.92 -7.58
CA THR A 212 -2.76 -15.00 -6.70
C THR A 212 -1.80 -15.16 -5.53
N ALA A 213 -2.26 -15.83 -4.46
CA ALA A 213 -1.40 -16.09 -3.31
C ALA A 213 -0.15 -16.88 -3.71
N GLU A 214 -0.31 -17.88 -4.58
CA GLU A 214 0.78 -18.73 -5.07
C GLU A 214 1.81 -17.90 -5.86
N GLU A 215 1.35 -17.08 -6.81
CA GLU A 215 2.23 -16.21 -7.60
C GLU A 215 3.02 -15.23 -6.72
N PHE A 216 2.35 -14.62 -5.74
CA PHE A 216 3.03 -13.65 -4.87
C PHE A 216 4.01 -14.31 -3.92
N LEU A 217 3.68 -15.47 -3.36
CA LEU A 217 4.58 -16.25 -2.52
C LEU A 217 5.82 -16.72 -3.29
N ALA A 218 5.67 -17.09 -4.56
CA ALA A 218 6.80 -17.45 -5.43
C ALA A 218 7.74 -16.24 -5.64
N LEU A 219 7.19 -15.08 -6.00
CA LEU A 219 7.96 -13.83 -6.14
C LEU A 219 8.68 -13.43 -4.85
N ALA A 220 8.02 -13.56 -3.70
CA ALA A 220 8.61 -13.27 -2.41
C ALA A 220 9.75 -14.24 -2.05
N ALA A 221 9.58 -15.53 -2.35
CA ALA A 221 10.60 -16.56 -2.14
C ALA A 221 11.85 -16.32 -3.01
N GLU A 222 11.68 -15.93 -4.27
CA GLU A 222 12.77 -15.52 -5.16
C GLU A 222 13.57 -14.33 -4.63
N ALA A 223 12.90 -13.43 -3.91
CA ALA A 223 13.54 -12.30 -3.23
C ALA A 223 14.18 -12.66 -1.87
N GLY A 224 14.10 -13.94 -1.44
CA GLY A 224 14.66 -14.41 -0.17
C GLY A 224 13.75 -14.24 1.05
N LEU A 225 12.49 -13.90 0.86
CA LEU A 225 11.50 -13.78 1.93
C LEU A 225 10.87 -15.14 2.23
N THR A 226 10.78 -15.51 3.50
CA THR A 226 10.17 -16.76 3.95
C THR A 226 8.78 -16.48 4.50
N SER A 227 7.75 -17.09 3.92
CA SER A 227 6.37 -16.93 4.37
C SER A 227 6.20 -17.53 5.77
N VAL A 228 5.60 -16.75 6.67
CA VAL A 228 5.22 -17.15 8.03
C VAL A 228 3.72 -17.34 8.11
N ARG A 229 2.95 -16.41 7.57
CA ARG A 229 1.48 -16.44 7.56
C ARG A 229 0.94 -15.74 6.33
N HIS A 230 -0.15 -16.27 5.79
CA HIS A 230 -0.95 -15.66 4.74
C HIS A 230 -2.42 -15.68 5.16
N TRP A 231 -3.15 -14.57 4.93
CA TRP A 231 -4.58 -14.49 5.20
C TRP A 231 -5.24 -13.49 4.25
N GLN A 232 -6.53 -13.69 4.02
CA GLN A 232 -7.34 -12.73 3.30
C GLN A 232 -7.90 -11.68 4.26
N HIS A 233 -8.07 -10.47 3.76
CA HIS A 233 -8.76 -9.43 4.50
C HIS A 233 -10.25 -9.75 4.54
N ASP A 234 -10.89 -9.51 5.67
CA ASP A 234 -12.34 -9.73 5.82
C ASP A 234 -13.13 -8.82 4.88
N HIS A 235 -12.54 -7.67 4.52
CA HIS A 235 -13.18 -6.71 3.64
C HIS A 235 -12.16 -5.72 3.00
N PRO A 236 -12.10 -5.63 1.68
CA PRO A 236 -12.74 -6.50 0.68
C PRO A 236 -12.06 -7.89 0.60
N SER A 237 -12.84 -8.93 0.49
CA SER A 237 -12.38 -10.34 0.42
C SER A 237 -11.45 -10.66 -0.77
N THR A 238 -11.14 -9.67 -1.60
CA THR A 238 -10.26 -9.79 -2.78
C THR A 238 -8.81 -9.40 -2.49
N ARG A 239 -8.44 -9.22 -1.22
CA ARG A 239 -7.11 -8.78 -0.80
C ARG A 239 -6.43 -9.81 0.08
N ASN A 240 -5.15 -10.04 -0.21
CA ASN A 240 -4.29 -10.89 0.57
C ASN A 240 -3.30 -10.08 1.41
N ASN A 241 -3.01 -10.60 2.59
CA ASN A 241 -1.98 -10.10 3.48
C ASN A 241 -0.98 -11.20 3.78
N TYR A 242 0.27 -10.84 3.92
CA TYR A 242 1.36 -11.78 4.12
C TYR A 242 2.27 -11.28 5.22
N LEU A 243 2.62 -12.17 6.13
CA LEU A 243 3.70 -11.99 7.08
C LEU A 243 4.87 -12.86 6.63
N PHE A 244 6.01 -12.23 6.42
CA PHE A 244 7.26 -12.88 6.08
C PHE A 244 8.29 -12.68 7.19
N ALA A 245 9.30 -13.52 7.13
CA ALA A 245 10.53 -13.36 7.89
C ALA A 245 11.74 -13.42 6.95
N LYS A 246 12.79 -12.67 7.28
CA LYS A 246 14.11 -12.90 6.72
C LYS A 246 14.79 -14.00 7.52
N ARG A 247 15.26 -15.07 6.87
CA ARG A 247 15.95 -16.18 7.55
C ARG A 247 17.12 -15.64 8.37
N ARG A 248 17.30 -16.19 9.55
CA ARG A 248 18.57 -16.05 10.29
C ARG A 248 19.62 -16.86 9.51
N ALA A 249 20.73 -16.20 9.21
CA ALA A 249 21.88 -16.90 8.64
C ALA A 249 22.44 -17.92 9.61
#